data_5790d3fa8c41dbd68b2383f6a28075e4
#
_entry.id   5790d3fa8c41dbd68b2383f6a28075e4
#
_cell.length_a   1.000
_cell.length_b   1.000
_cell.length_c   1.000
_cell.angle_alpha   90.00
_cell.angle_beta   90.00
_cell.angle_gamma   90.00
#
_symmetry.space_group_name_H-M   'P 1'
#
loop_
_entity.id
_entity.type
_entity.pdbx_description
1 polymer ?
#
loop_
_entity_poly.entity_id
_entity_poly.type
_entity_poly.pdbx_seq_one_letter_code
_entity_poly.pdbx_strand_id
1 'polypeptide(L)'
;MKWIWLITSAFLLTVLKQPALAQEESPWAETPELTLSGYLGVFYSYDINQPTTNTKQPFFYSYNRHNEFNVNLAYIGLSIDQAKYRASLKLHTGTYANDNYAAEPGVLKNIYEAYAGISLNKRNNLWLEAGVFPSHLGFESPVAMDNWTLTRSLANENSPYFLTGAKVIYTPSDVVEIMGVVCNGWQRIQMVERNSLLSFGTQLIITPNEKYSMNWSTFVGTDEPDYSRRMMYFSNLFAVMQFTSQFGLLAGFDIGMEQSAKESEKYNTWYVVSAIARYAFTEKWAASLRGEYFDDQYGAVTYLEKLDNGLRTSGVSINVDYMPVPVVACRLEARWLRSPDEIYPKNDSFVKDNVFFTISLEVKLDKKLL
;
A
#
# COMPACT_ATOMS: atom_id res chain seq x y z
N MET A 1 61.53 -7.04 40.49
CA MET A 1 61.82 -7.63 39.17
C MET A 1 61.88 -9.15 39.34
N LYS A 2 61.18 -9.92 38.49
CA LYS A 2 60.99 -11.39 38.53
C LYS A 2 59.88 -11.81 39.47
N TRP A 3 58.68 -11.90 38.90
CA TRP A 3 57.59 -12.85 39.22
C TRP A 3 56.37 -12.54 38.34
N ILE A 4 56.51 -12.61 37.03
CA ILE A 4 55.43 -12.60 36.05
C ILE A 4 55.87 -13.53 34.92
N TRP A 5 55.65 -14.83 35.09
CA TRP A 5 55.78 -15.85 34.04
C TRP A 5 55.50 -17.23 34.62
N LEU A 6 54.26 -17.52 35.04
CA LEU A 6 53.84 -18.90 35.41
C LEU A 6 52.32 -19.06 35.50
N ILE A 7 51.49 -18.37 34.68
CA ILE A 7 50.06 -18.66 34.55
C ILE A 7 49.63 -18.72 33.07
N THR A 8 50.41 -19.33 32.20
CA THR A 8 50.04 -19.50 30.77
C THR A 8 50.33 -20.92 30.27
N SER A 9 50.17 -21.94 31.10
CA SER A 9 50.40 -23.33 30.61
C SER A 9 49.47 -24.40 31.20
N ALA A 10 48.25 -24.06 31.60
CA ALA A 10 47.31 -25.06 32.11
C ALA A 10 45.88 -24.96 31.51
N PHE A 11 45.72 -24.44 30.30
CA PHE A 11 44.40 -24.38 29.60
C PHE A 11 44.42 -25.08 28.24
N LEU A 12 45.26 -26.10 28.09
CA LEU A 12 45.23 -26.96 26.89
C LEU A 12 45.12 -28.43 27.37
N LEU A 13 44.11 -29.13 26.85
CA LEU A 13 43.84 -30.56 26.94
C LEU A 13 42.78 -31.01 27.98
N THR A 14 41.55 -30.49 27.82
CA THR A 14 40.37 -31.34 27.98
C THR A 14 39.45 -31.17 26.75
N VAL A 15 39.87 -31.72 25.62
CA VAL A 15 38.94 -32.06 24.54
C VAL A 15 38.13 -33.23 25.05
N LEU A 16 37.09 -32.93 25.79
CA LEU A 16 36.00 -33.86 26.05
C LEU A 16 35.41 -34.22 24.71
N LYS A 17 35.54 -35.46 24.27
CA LYS A 17 34.71 -36.06 23.26
C LYS A 17 33.26 -35.88 23.71
N GLN A 18 32.62 -34.80 23.29
CA GLN A 18 31.16 -34.71 23.31
C GLN A 18 30.67 -35.83 22.37
N PRO A 19 29.71 -36.67 22.84
CA PRO A 19 29.01 -37.54 21.90
C PRO A 19 28.46 -36.66 20.79
N ALA A 20 28.60 -37.09 19.55
CA ALA A 20 27.93 -36.47 18.42
C ALA A 20 26.42 -36.58 18.70
N LEU A 21 25.88 -35.58 19.42
CA LEU A 21 24.46 -35.31 19.37
C LEU A 21 24.20 -35.05 17.90
N ALA A 22 23.27 -35.80 17.32
CA ALA A 22 22.74 -35.52 16.00
C ALA A 22 22.46 -34.01 16.00
N GLN A 23 23.21 -33.26 15.22
CA GLN A 23 23.04 -31.82 15.06
C GLN A 23 21.67 -31.68 14.41
N GLU A 24 20.63 -31.42 15.20
CA GLU A 24 19.38 -30.90 14.61
C GLU A 24 19.79 -29.75 13.73
N GLU A 25 19.59 -29.88 12.42
CA GLU A 25 19.90 -28.81 11.50
C GLU A 25 19.21 -27.56 12.02
N SER A 26 20.00 -26.54 12.29
CA SER A 26 19.47 -25.30 12.83
C SER A 26 18.43 -24.78 11.85
N PRO A 27 17.20 -24.45 12.29
CA PRO A 27 16.17 -23.89 11.39
C PRO A 27 16.62 -22.59 10.70
N TRP A 28 17.75 -22.01 11.10
CA TRP A 28 18.42 -20.89 10.43
C TRP A 28 19.31 -21.31 9.25
N ALA A 29 19.62 -22.60 9.10
CA ALA A 29 20.49 -23.13 8.05
C ALA A 29 19.73 -23.62 6.82
N GLU A 30 18.39 -23.64 6.83
CA GLU A 30 17.57 -23.96 5.67
C GLU A 30 17.82 -22.95 4.54
N THR A 31 17.92 -23.45 3.31
CA THR A 31 18.13 -22.60 2.13
C THR A 31 16.92 -21.66 1.95
N PRO A 32 17.12 -20.33 1.90
CA PRO A 32 16.02 -19.40 1.68
C PRO A 32 15.49 -19.51 0.25
N GLU A 33 14.21 -19.23 0.08
CA GLU A 33 13.63 -18.94 -1.22
C GLU A 33 14.05 -17.54 -1.65
N LEU A 34 14.67 -17.40 -2.82
CA LEU A 34 15.02 -16.13 -3.44
C LEU A 34 14.09 -15.87 -4.63
N THR A 35 13.31 -14.79 -4.58
CA THR A 35 12.39 -14.41 -5.66
C THR A 35 12.81 -13.09 -6.31
N LEU A 36 12.95 -13.12 -7.63
CA LEU A 36 13.03 -11.92 -8.48
C LEU A 36 11.63 -11.52 -8.88
N SER A 37 11.26 -10.27 -8.59
CA SER A 37 9.97 -9.69 -8.99
C SER A 37 10.15 -8.46 -9.86
N GLY A 38 9.19 -8.23 -10.77
CA GLY A 38 9.18 -7.07 -11.65
C GLY A 38 7.78 -6.76 -12.13
N TYR A 39 7.52 -5.48 -12.36
CA TYR A 39 6.29 -4.99 -12.92
C TYR A 39 6.53 -3.80 -13.82
N LEU A 40 5.77 -3.71 -14.90
CA LEU A 40 5.72 -2.55 -15.79
C LEU A 40 4.27 -2.30 -16.18
N GLY A 41 3.74 -1.14 -15.84
CA GLY A 41 2.42 -0.65 -16.25
C GLY A 41 2.55 0.62 -17.07
N VAL A 42 2.37 0.51 -18.38
CA VAL A 42 2.27 1.66 -19.30
C VAL A 42 0.82 1.99 -19.54
N PHE A 43 0.50 3.27 -19.72
CA PHE A 43 -0.86 3.72 -19.92
C PHE A 43 -0.99 4.90 -20.86
N TYR A 44 -2.19 5.08 -21.38
CA TYR A 44 -2.68 6.31 -21.98
C TYR A 44 -4.04 6.64 -21.35
N SER A 45 -4.26 7.91 -21.01
CA SER A 45 -5.55 8.32 -20.47
C SER A 45 -6.02 9.61 -21.14
N TYR A 46 -7.32 9.65 -21.43
CA TYR A 46 -7.97 10.81 -22.06
C TYR A 46 -9.13 11.31 -21.21
N ASP A 47 -9.04 12.54 -20.77
CA ASP A 47 -10.07 13.26 -20.04
C ASP A 47 -10.90 14.11 -21.02
N ILE A 48 -12.23 13.89 -21.04
CA ILE A 48 -13.15 14.60 -21.96
C ILE A 48 -13.19 16.11 -21.65
N ASN A 49 -12.92 16.51 -20.42
CA ASN A 49 -12.88 17.91 -20.03
C ASN A 49 -11.67 18.66 -20.59
N GLN A 50 -10.65 17.97 -21.11
CA GLN A 50 -9.45 18.55 -21.72
C GLN A 50 -8.79 19.60 -20.79
N PRO A 51 -8.32 19.23 -19.60
CA PRO A 51 -7.64 20.17 -18.71
C PRO A 51 -6.44 20.78 -19.41
N THR A 52 -6.20 22.08 -19.20
CA THR A 52 -5.08 22.82 -19.82
C THR A 52 -3.72 22.34 -19.32
N THR A 53 -3.66 21.77 -18.12
CA THR A 53 -2.52 21.01 -17.64
C THR A 53 -2.66 19.55 -18.12
N ASN A 54 -1.56 18.89 -18.52
CA ASN A 54 -1.61 17.46 -18.86
C ASN A 54 -1.80 16.55 -17.64
N THR A 55 -2.41 17.07 -16.57
CA THR A 55 -2.71 16.34 -15.32
C THR A 55 -4.19 16.35 -15.06
N LYS A 56 -4.69 15.25 -14.50
CA LYS A 56 -6.05 15.14 -13.98
C LYS A 56 -6.19 15.91 -12.66
N GLN A 57 -7.27 15.67 -11.94
CA GLN A 57 -7.57 16.30 -10.67
C GLN A 57 -6.47 16.01 -9.64
N PRO A 58 -6.16 16.95 -8.75
CA PRO A 58 -5.03 16.86 -7.82
C PRO A 58 -5.19 15.79 -6.71
N PHE A 59 -6.36 15.16 -6.59
CA PHE A 59 -6.60 14.03 -5.68
C PHE A 59 -6.46 12.66 -6.35
N PHE A 60 -5.94 12.60 -7.58
CA PHE A 60 -5.47 11.39 -8.25
C PHE A 60 -3.96 11.36 -8.31
N TYR A 61 -3.37 10.32 -7.78
CA TYR A 61 -1.93 10.10 -7.74
C TYR A 61 -1.48 8.97 -8.68
N SER A 62 -2.45 8.17 -9.19
CA SER A 62 -2.20 7.09 -10.14
C SER A 62 -2.91 7.37 -11.46
N TYR A 63 -2.26 7.05 -12.60
CA TYR A 63 -2.84 7.25 -13.95
C TYR A 63 -3.31 8.68 -14.20
N ASN A 64 -2.66 9.65 -13.60
CA ASN A 64 -3.11 11.04 -13.51
C ASN A 64 -2.71 11.94 -14.71
N ARG A 65 -2.05 11.37 -15.73
CA ARG A 65 -1.66 12.13 -16.94
C ARG A 65 -2.79 12.10 -17.96
N HIS A 66 -2.97 13.23 -18.67
CA HIS A 66 -3.97 13.41 -19.70
C HIS A 66 -3.33 13.51 -21.08
N ASN A 67 -3.89 12.78 -22.08
CA ASN A 67 -3.56 12.84 -23.49
C ASN A 67 -2.08 12.59 -23.80
N GLU A 68 -1.43 11.70 -23.05
CA GLU A 68 -0.06 11.26 -23.28
C GLU A 68 0.14 9.78 -22.87
N PHE A 69 1.10 9.11 -23.52
CA PHE A 69 1.58 7.81 -23.05
C PHE A 69 2.56 8.00 -21.91
N ASN A 70 2.40 7.21 -20.85
CA ASN A 70 3.30 7.29 -19.70
C ASN A 70 3.44 5.93 -19.00
N VAL A 71 4.43 5.82 -18.12
CA VAL A 71 4.59 4.70 -17.19
C VAL A 71 3.98 5.11 -15.86
N ASN A 72 2.92 4.38 -15.41
CA ASN A 72 2.36 4.62 -14.09
C ASN A 72 3.31 4.10 -13.01
N LEU A 73 3.65 2.82 -13.08
CA LEU A 73 4.55 2.15 -12.16
C LEU A 73 5.42 1.15 -12.92
N ALA A 74 6.71 1.20 -12.68
CA ALA A 74 7.64 0.12 -13.00
C ALA A 74 8.48 -0.18 -11.77
N TYR A 75 8.66 -1.46 -11.42
CA TYR A 75 9.57 -1.85 -10.34
C TYR A 75 10.35 -3.11 -10.70
N ILE A 76 11.48 -3.27 -10.04
CA ILE A 76 12.27 -4.50 -9.98
C ILE A 76 12.72 -4.72 -8.54
N GLY A 77 12.77 -5.96 -8.09
CA GLY A 77 13.20 -6.25 -6.74
C GLY A 77 13.54 -7.71 -6.49
N LEU A 78 14.15 -7.92 -5.34
CA LEU A 78 14.51 -9.22 -4.79
C LEU A 78 13.89 -9.37 -3.41
N SER A 79 13.34 -10.53 -3.14
CA SER A 79 12.89 -10.94 -1.81
C SER A 79 13.50 -12.27 -1.43
N ILE A 80 13.82 -12.38 -0.14
CA ILE A 80 14.29 -13.59 0.51
C ILE A 80 13.22 -14.00 1.50
N ASP A 81 12.79 -15.26 1.43
CA ASP A 81 11.88 -15.85 2.39
C ASP A 81 12.46 -17.16 2.96
N GLN A 82 12.50 -17.25 4.27
CA GLN A 82 12.95 -18.40 5.02
C GLN A 82 12.13 -18.50 6.32
N ALA A 83 11.97 -19.67 6.88
CA ALA A 83 11.14 -19.89 8.06
C ALA A 83 11.46 -18.97 9.27
N LYS A 84 12.69 -18.46 9.37
CA LYS A 84 13.15 -17.62 10.50
C LYS A 84 13.42 -16.17 10.14
N TYR A 85 13.65 -15.85 8.88
CA TYR A 85 13.92 -14.49 8.44
C TYR A 85 13.38 -14.25 7.04
N ARG A 86 13.06 -13.01 6.75
CA ARG A 86 12.65 -12.56 5.42
C ARG A 86 13.11 -11.13 5.16
N ALA A 87 13.29 -10.78 3.93
CA ALA A 87 13.66 -9.43 3.52
C ALA A 87 13.14 -9.15 2.11
N SER A 88 12.88 -7.88 1.83
CA SER A 88 12.54 -7.41 0.49
C SER A 88 13.27 -6.12 0.19
N LEU A 89 13.81 -6.01 -1.02
CA LEU A 89 14.31 -4.77 -1.58
C LEU A 89 13.75 -4.63 -3.00
N LYS A 90 12.90 -3.63 -3.19
CA LYS A 90 12.30 -3.29 -4.48
C LYS A 90 12.49 -1.81 -4.78
N LEU A 91 12.92 -1.51 -6.00
CA LEU A 91 13.08 -0.15 -6.49
C LEU A 91 12.07 0.12 -7.58
N HIS A 92 11.51 1.33 -7.61
CA HIS A 92 10.49 1.71 -8.56
C HIS A 92 10.73 3.07 -9.22
N THR A 93 9.95 3.31 -10.28
CA THR A 93 9.87 4.56 -11.03
C THR A 93 8.49 4.70 -11.69
N GLY A 94 8.20 5.87 -12.27
CA GLY A 94 6.95 6.18 -12.95
C GLY A 94 6.21 7.35 -12.31
N THR A 95 5.03 7.68 -12.84
CA THR A 95 4.20 8.78 -12.30
C THR A 95 3.75 8.48 -10.88
N TYR A 96 3.43 7.21 -10.56
CA TYR A 96 3.12 6.77 -9.21
C TYR A 96 4.24 7.11 -8.20
N ALA A 97 5.50 6.80 -8.54
CA ALA A 97 6.64 7.10 -7.67
C ALA A 97 6.79 8.62 -7.47
N ASN A 98 6.65 9.41 -8.53
CA ASN A 98 6.78 10.86 -8.45
C ASN A 98 5.71 11.50 -7.56
N ASP A 99 4.47 11.06 -7.68
CA ASP A 99 3.32 11.72 -7.05
C ASP A 99 3.05 11.17 -5.63
N ASN A 100 3.05 9.85 -5.45
CA ASN A 100 2.84 9.25 -4.11
C ASN A 100 4.04 9.44 -3.17
N TYR A 101 5.24 9.61 -3.69
CA TYR A 101 6.46 9.87 -2.91
C TYR A 101 6.94 11.32 -3.06
N ALA A 102 6.06 12.25 -3.46
CA ALA A 102 6.41 13.65 -3.69
C ALA A 102 7.07 14.32 -2.47
N ALA A 103 6.66 13.92 -1.26
CA ALA A 103 7.19 14.44 -0.01
C ALA A 103 8.59 13.92 0.35
N GLU A 104 9.07 12.87 -0.33
CA GLU A 104 10.34 12.25 0.00
C GLU A 104 11.50 12.89 -0.78
N PRO A 105 12.67 13.10 -0.16
CA PRO A 105 13.82 13.70 -0.85
C PRO A 105 14.60 12.68 -1.68
N GLY A 106 15.11 13.14 -2.82
CA GLY A 106 16.13 12.46 -3.62
C GLY A 106 15.76 11.02 -3.98
N VAL A 107 16.70 10.10 -3.76
CA VAL A 107 16.59 8.68 -4.11
C VAL A 107 15.56 7.90 -3.28
N LEU A 108 15.12 8.44 -2.16
CA LEU A 108 14.09 7.80 -1.33
C LEU A 108 12.77 7.61 -2.11
N LYS A 109 12.48 8.48 -3.07
CA LYS A 109 11.34 8.33 -3.99
C LYS A 109 11.37 7.05 -4.81
N ASN A 110 12.51 6.40 -4.93
CA ASN A 110 12.67 5.18 -5.71
C ASN A 110 12.62 3.90 -4.86
N ILE A 111 12.42 4.00 -3.55
CA ILE A 111 12.27 2.85 -2.66
C ILE A 111 10.81 2.42 -2.64
N TYR A 112 10.48 1.30 -3.30
CA TYR A 112 9.15 0.69 -3.25
C TYR A 112 8.94 -0.13 -1.98
N GLU A 113 9.93 -1.00 -1.68
CA GLU A 113 10.04 -1.77 -0.43
C GLU A 113 11.50 -1.88 -0.03
N ALA A 114 11.80 -1.79 1.25
CA ALA A 114 13.13 -2.04 1.82
C ALA A 114 12.95 -2.43 3.30
N TYR A 115 12.68 -3.71 3.58
CA TYR A 115 12.48 -4.18 4.94
C TYR A 115 13.13 -5.52 5.19
N ALA A 116 13.36 -5.81 6.46
CA ALA A 116 13.78 -7.11 6.94
C ALA A 116 12.92 -7.54 8.14
N GLY A 117 12.78 -8.83 8.32
CA GLY A 117 11.97 -9.42 9.38
C GLY A 117 12.57 -10.69 9.95
N ILE A 118 12.24 -10.95 11.21
CA ILE A 118 12.61 -12.19 11.93
C ILE A 118 11.39 -12.80 12.61
N SER A 119 11.36 -14.12 12.64
CA SER A 119 10.40 -14.86 13.45
C SER A 119 10.81 -14.85 14.92
N LEU A 120 9.90 -14.42 15.79
CA LEU A 120 10.15 -14.29 17.24
C LEU A 120 9.88 -15.59 18.02
N ASN A 121 9.31 -16.62 17.38
CA ASN A 121 8.98 -17.86 18.06
C ASN A 121 9.26 -19.12 17.22
N LYS A 122 9.15 -20.28 17.86
CA LYS A 122 9.42 -21.57 17.20
C LYS A 122 8.36 -21.97 16.17
N ARG A 123 7.12 -21.47 16.30
CA ARG A 123 6.01 -21.78 15.39
C ARG A 123 6.03 -20.94 14.11
N ASN A 124 6.91 -19.94 14.02
CA ASN A 124 7.01 -19.00 12.90
C ASN A 124 5.70 -18.24 12.59
N ASN A 125 4.89 -18.02 13.62
CA ASN A 125 3.62 -17.31 13.52
C ASN A 125 3.61 -15.96 14.28
N LEU A 126 4.77 -15.52 14.76
CA LEU A 126 4.99 -14.20 15.37
C LEU A 126 6.24 -13.60 14.74
N TRP A 127 6.05 -12.50 14.01
CA TRP A 127 7.08 -11.83 13.24
C TRP A 127 7.30 -10.40 13.70
N LEU A 128 8.54 -9.96 13.68
CA LEU A 128 8.93 -8.56 13.76
C LEU A 128 9.55 -8.17 12.42
N GLU A 129 9.03 -7.11 11.81
CA GLU A 129 9.57 -6.52 10.58
C GLU A 129 9.87 -5.05 10.78
N ALA A 130 10.92 -4.54 10.14
CA ALA A 130 11.28 -3.13 10.17
C ALA A 130 11.83 -2.66 8.82
N GLY A 131 11.52 -1.42 8.45
CA GLY A 131 11.92 -0.79 7.20
C GLY A 131 10.79 -0.08 6.48
N VAL A 132 10.86 0.01 5.15
CA VAL A 132 9.82 0.51 4.25
C VAL A 132 9.03 -0.69 3.73
N PHE A 133 7.75 -0.79 4.05
CA PHE A 133 6.89 -1.92 3.72
C PHE A 133 5.51 -1.45 3.24
N PRO A 134 4.73 -2.30 2.53
CA PRO A 134 3.37 -1.97 2.12
C PRO A 134 2.50 -1.58 3.31
N SER A 135 1.66 -0.59 3.13
CA SER A 135 0.70 -0.15 4.14
C SER A 135 -0.32 -1.26 4.45
N HIS A 136 -0.82 -1.26 5.67
CA HIS A 136 -1.92 -2.09 6.11
C HIS A 136 -3.29 -1.44 5.88
N LEU A 137 -3.30 -0.21 5.39
CA LEU A 137 -4.52 0.57 5.11
C LEU A 137 -4.89 0.44 3.63
N GLY A 138 -6.20 0.38 3.36
CA GLY A 138 -6.71 0.25 2.01
C GLY A 138 -6.81 -1.20 1.51
N PHE A 139 -7.46 -1.38 0.36
CA PHE A 139 -7.76 -2.68 -0.23
C PHE A 139 -7.21 -2.86 -1.66
N GLU A 140 -6.54 -1.86 -2.22
CA GLU A 140 -5.94 -1.91 -3.55
C GLU A 140 -4.42 -1.76 -3.49
N SER A 141 -3.75 -2.54 -4.31
CA SER A 141 -2.29 -2.52 -4.49
C SER A 141 -1.86 -1.39 -5.42
N PRO A 142 -0.64 -0.84 -5.29
CA PRO A 142 -0.04 0.00 -6.34
C PRO A 142 0.12 -0.72 -7.68
N VAL A 143 0.21 -2.04 -7.68
CA VAL A 143 0.27 -2.89 -8.87
C VAL A 143 -1.14 -3.13 -9.40
N ALA A 144 -1.49 -2.56 -10.55
CA ALA A 144 -2.85 -2.63 -11.06
C ALA A 144 -3.33 -4.04 -11.39
N MET A 145 -2.44 -4.94 -11.81
CA MET A 145 -2.79 -6.35 -12.05
C MET A 145 -3.31 -7.09 -10.81
N ASP A 146 -3.05 -6.57 -9.61
CA ASP A 146 -3.54 -7.15 -8.35
C ASP A 146 -4.91 -6.60 -7.95
N ASN A 147 -5.47 -5.65 -8.71
CA ASN A 147 -6.75 -5.00 -8.44
C ASN A 147 -7.84 -5.40 -9.43
N TRP A 148 -9.08 -5.25 -9.00
CA TRP A 148 -10.25 -5.53 -9.84
C TRP A 148 -10.58 -4.41 -10.84
N THR A 149 -10.09 -3.18 -10.62
CA THR A 149 -10.18 -2.06 -11.56
C THR A 149 -8.79 -1.54 -11.90
N LEU A 150 -8.61 -0.93 -13.07
CA LEU A 150 -7.34 -0.39 -13.52
C LEU A 150 -6.89 0.80 -12.67
N THR A 151 -7.75 1.82 -12.57
CA THR A 151 -7.46 2.98 -11.73
C THR A 151 -7.89 2.71 -10.28
N ARG A 152 -7.27 3.41 -9.34
CA ARG A 152 -7.57 3.25 -7.91
C ARG A 152 -8.93 3.86 -7.56
N SER A 153 -9.58 3.31 -6.56
CA SER A 153 -10.73 3.95 -5.91
C SER A 153 -10.33 5.27 -5.24
N LEU A 154 -11.31 6.15 -5.01
CA LEU A 154 -11.10 7.37 -4.24
C LEU A 154 -10.58 7.08 -2.82
N ALA A 155 -10.97 5.94 -2.23
CA ALA A 155 -10.44 5.47 -0.96
C ALA A 155 -8.91 5.25 -1.02
N ASN A 156 -8.44 4.49 -2.00
CA ASN A 156 -7.05 4.12 -2.09
C ASN A 156 -6.16 5.20 -2.70
N GLU A 157 -6.69 6.13 -3.49
CA GLU A 157 -5.93 7.34 -3.90
C GLU A 157 -5.60 8.23 -2.70
N ASN A 158 -6.39 8.19 -1.62
CA ASN A 158 -6.29 9.09 -0.46
C ASN A 158 -5.98 8.33 0.84
N SER A 159 -5.39 7.13 0.75
CA SER A 159 -4.85 6.35 1.86
C SER A 159 -3.40 5.92 1.58
N PRO A 160 -2.58 5.63 2.60
CA PRO A 160 -1.17 5.29 2.40
C PRO A 160 -0.97 3.98 1.66
N TYR A 161 -0.05 3.96 0.70
CA TYR A 161 0.41 2.73 0.05
C TYR A 161 1.62 2.10 0.72
N PHE A 162 2.41 2.89 1.44
CA PHE A 162 3.59 2.43 2.17
C PHE A 162 3.68 3.09 3.54
N LEU A 163 4.36 2.42 4.45
CA LEU A 163 4.75 2.95 5.76
C LEU A 163 6.21 2.62 6.02
N THR A 164 6.84 3.42 6.86
CA THR A 164 8.21 3.14 7.33
C THR A 164 8.22 3.09 8.85
N GLY A 165 8.72 2.00 9.40
CA GLY A 165 8.72 1.80 10.84
C GLY A 165 9.04 0.36 11.23
N ALA A 166 8.39 -0.10 12.29
CA ALA A 166 8.45 -1.47 12.74
C ALA A 166 7.04 -2.02 13.00
N LYS A 167 6.80 -3.27 12.63
CA LYS A 167 5.51 -3.96 12.86
C LYS A 167 5.70 -5.34 13.45
N VAL A 168 4.77 -5.72 14.30
CA VAL A 168 4.64 -7.08 14.84
C VAL A 168 3.41 -7.71 14.23
N ILE A 169 3.58 -8.89 13.64
CA ILE A 169 2.52 -9.68 13.00
C ILE A 169 2.37 -10.97 13.76
N TYR A 170 1.15 -11.28 14.17
CA TYR A 170 0.81 -12.52 14.86
C TYR A 170 -0.33 -13.25 14.16
N THR A 171 -0.06 -14.47 13.70
CA THR A 171 -1.01 -15.35 13.00
C THR A 171 -1.34 -16.53 13.91
N PRO A 172 -2.30 -16.38 14.88
CA PRO A 172 -2.67 -17.43 15.82
C PRO A 172 -3.28 -18.66 15.15
N SER A 173 -3.89 -18.50 13.99
CA SER A 173 -4.52 -19.57 13.19
C SER A 173 -4.52 -19.19 11.72
N ASP A 174 -4.85 -20.13 10.83
CA ASP A 174 -4.99 -19.90 9.38
C ASP A 174 -6.16 -18.95 9.04
N VAL A 175 -7.01 -18.63 10.00
CA VAL A 175 -8.18 -17.75 9.84
C VAL A 175 -7.91 -16.32 10.27
N VAL A 176 -7.01 -16.11 11.25
CA VAL A 176 -6.84 -14.81 11.91
C VAL A 176 -5.40 -14.34 11.83
N GLU A 177 -5.21 -13.11 11.38
CA GLU A 177 -3.96 -12.37 11.50
C GLU A 177 -4.19 -11.06 12.26
N ILE A 178 -3.30 -10.72 13.16
CA ILE A 178 -3.30 -9.50 13.96
C ILE A 178 -1.96 -8.81 13.78
N MET A 179 -1.99 -7.51 13.56
CA MET A 179 -0.76 -6.71 13.44
C MET A 179 -0.85 -5.43 14.26
N GLY A 180 0.27 -5.04 14.84
CA GLY A 180 0.52 -3.71 15.39
C GLY A 180 1.71 -3.07 14.71
N VAL A 181 1.65 -1.78 14.40
CA VAL A 181 2.72 -1.02 13.75
C VAL A 181 3.00 0.28 14.47
N VAL A 182 4.26 0.65 14.53
CA VAL A 182 4.76 1.99 14.85
C VAL A 182 5.51 2.52 13.63
N CYS A 183 5.20 3.76 13.18
CA CYS A 183 5.72 4.28 11.93
C CYS A 183 5.97 5.79 11.97
N ASN A 184 6.65 6.28 10.95
CA ASN A 184 7.11 7.68 10.82
C ASN A 184 5.98 8.68 10.52
N GLY A 185 4.81 8.23 10.09
CA GLY A 185 3.68 9.09 9.74
C GLY A 185 2.79 8.48 8.65
N TRP A 186 1.91 9.30 8.10
CA TRP A 186 0.98 8.95 7.03
C TRP A 186 1.70 8.98 5.67
N GLN A 187 2.12 7.79 5.18
CA GLN A 187 2.89 7.65 3.92
C GLN A 187 4.22 8.42 3.95
N ARG A 188 5.06 8.18 4.99
CA ARG A 188 6.34 8.84 5.17
C ARG A 188 7.49 7.84 5.28
N ILE A 189 8.56 8.02 4.46
CA ILE A 189 9.85 7.38 4.69
C ILE A 189 10.61 8.17 5.75
N GLN A 190 10.68 9.49 5.60
CA GLN A 190 11.26 10.38 6.61
C GLN A 190 10.16 11.09 7.39
N MET A 191 10.33 11.19 8.69
CA MET A 191 9.45 12.00 9.53
C MET A 191 9.47 13.46 9.07
N VAL A 192 8.31 14.12 9.20
CA VAL A 192 8.24 15.57 9.02
C VAL A 192 9.20 16.26 9.97
N GLU A 193 9.94 17.26 9.48
CA GLU A 193 10.89 18.02 10.28
C GLU A 193 10.20 18.62 11.51
N ARG A 194 10.82 18.50 12.68
CA ARG A 194 10.29 18.93 13.98
C ARG A 194 9.02 18.21 14.44
N ASN A 195 8.69 17.08 13.89
CA ASN A 195 7.73 16.16 14.46
C ASN A 195 8.45 15.14 15.35
N SER A 196 8.15 15.10 16.63
CA SER A 196 8.74 14.16 17.60
C SER A 196 7.84 12.96 17.90
N LEU A 197 6.61 12.90 17.34
CA LEU A 197 5.63 11.86 17.63
C LEU A 197 5.63 10.80 16.53
N LEU A 198 5.88 9.55 16.89
CA LEU A 198 5.64 8.40 16.01
C LEU A 198 4.14 8.14 15.88
N SER A 199 3.75 7.59 14.75
CA SER A 199 2.38 7.17 14.47
C SER A 199 2.20 5.67 14.78
N PHE A 200 0.95 5.25 15.03
CA PHE A 200 0.61 3.89 15.42
C PHE A 200 -0.55 3.37 14.57
N GLY A 201 -0.58 2.07 14.36
CA GLY A 201 -1.69 1.43 13.66
C GLY A 201 -1.89 0.00 14.13
N THR A 202 -3.08 -0.52 13.84
CA THR A 202 -3.42 -1.93 14.07
C THR A 202 -4.14 -2.50 12.86
N GLN A 203 -4.08 -3.82 12.70
CA GLN A 203 -4.83 -4.54 11.66
C GLN A 203 -5.33 -5.86 12.23
N LEU A 204 -6.54 -6.20 11.85
CA LEU A 204 -7.16 -7.51 12.03
C LEU A 204 -7.64 -8.01 10.68
N ILE A 205 -7.11 -9.16 10.26
CA ILE A 205 -7.58 -9.86 9.06
C ILE A 205 -8.28 -11.15 9.51
N ILE A 206 -9.47 -11.42 8.96
CA ILE A 206 -10.23 -12.63 9.18
C ILE A 206 -10.53 -13.26 7.82
N THR A 207 -9.97 -14.44 7.56
CA THR A 207 -10.13 -15.20 6.31
C THR A 207 -10.66 -16.60 6.63
N PRO A 208 -11.98 -16.75 6.84
CA PRO A 208 -12.56 -18.03 7.23
C PRO A 208 -12.37 -19.14 6.20
N ASN A 209 -12.22 -18.77 4.93
CA ASN A 209 -11.93 -19.66 3.80
C ASN A 209 -11.50 -18.83 2.58
N GLU A 210 -11.13 -19.48 1.48
CA GLU A 210 -10.65 -18.83 0.25
C GLU A 210 -11.65 -17.86 -0.43
N LYS A 211 -12.94 -17.92 -0.05
CA LYS A 211 -13.98 -17.09 -0.66
C LYS A 211 -14.23 -15.78 0.07
N TYR A 212 -13.86 -15.69 1.33
CA TYR A 212 -14.21 -14.55 2.18
C TYR A 212 -12.98 -14.07 2.95
N SER A 213 -12.70 -12.79 2.83
CA SER A 213 -11.70 -12.11 3.64
C SER A 213 -12.28 -10.78 4.12
N MET A 214 -12.04 -10.45 5.36
CA MET A 214 -12.42 -9.18 5.98
C MET A 214 -11.19 -8.58 6.65
N ASN A 215 -11.02 -7.27 6.49
CA ASN A 215 -9.94 -6.51 7.10
C ASN A 215 -10.51 -5.34 7.90
N TRP A 216 -9.97 -5.12 9.08
CA TRP A 216 -10.15 -3.89 9.85
C TRP A 216 -8.80 -3.34 10.25
N SER A 217 -8.52 -2.10 9.82
CA SER A 217 -7.26 -1.43 10.07
C SER A 217 -7.47 -0.06 10.69
N THR A 218 -6.51 0.39 11.50
CA THR A 218 -6.55 1.70 12.15
C THR A 218 -5.22 2.43 12.00
N PHE A 219 -5.27 3.77 12.13
CA PHE A 219 -4.09 4.62 12.21
C PHE A 219 -4.37 5.77 13.20
N VAL A 220 -3.35 6.11 13.99
CA VAL A 220 -3.33 7.27 14.88
C VAL A 220 -1.97 7.94 14.77
N GLY A 221 -1.93 9.20 14.40
CA GLY A 221 -0.67 9.93 14.23
C GLY A 221 -0.82 11.36 13.80
N THR A 222 0.24 11.91 13.25
CA THR A 222 0.27 13.25 12.68
C THR A 222 1.42 13.40 11.71
N ASP A 223 1.22 14.16 10.65
CA ASP A 223 2.26 14.59 9.70
C ASP A 223 2.60 16.07 9.85
N GLU A 224 2.45 16.62 11.04
CA GLU A 224 2.75 18.02 11.32
C GLU A 224 3.86 18.18 12.36
N PRO A 225 4.62 19.30 12.30
CA PRO A 225 5.56 19.66 13.34
C PRO A 225 4.89 19.84 14.71
N ASP A 226 5.65 19.66 15.79
CA ASP A 226 5.14 19.72 17.16
C ASP A 226 4.42 21.04 17.52
N TYR A 227 4.81 22.14 16.88
CA TYR A 227 4.21 23.47 17.16
C TYR A 227 2.82 23.66 16.52
N SER A 228 2.49 22.90 15.45
CA SER A 228 1.19 22.96 14.74
C SER A 228 0.43 21.63 14.81
N ARG A 229 0.90 20.66 15.56
CA ARG A 229 0.41 19.28 15.62
C ARG A 229 -1.11 19.19 15.67
N ARG A 230 -1.69 18.53 14.68
CA ARG A 230 -3.08 18.08 14.65
C ARG A 230 -3.09 16.57 14.61
N MET A 231 -3.76 15.95 15.56
CA MET A 231 -3.87 14.49 15.62
C MET A 231 -4.88 14.00 14.61
N MET A 232 -4.49 12.96 13.86
CA MET A 232 -5.30 12.23 12.90
C MET A 232 -5.64 10.86 13.46
N TYR A 233 -6.89 10.45 13.27
CA TYR A 233 -7.41 9.11 13.58
C TYR A 233 -8.09 8.58 12.33
N PHE A 234 -7.80 7.33 11.97
CA PHE A 234 -8.35 6.72 10.77
C PHE A 234 -8.71 5.26 11.01
N SER A 235 -9.80 4.82 10.38
CA SER A 235 -10.24 3.45 10.37
C SER A 235 -10.65 3.04 8.95
N ASN A 236 -10.14 1.90 8.50
CA ASN A 236 -10.44 1.27 7.22
C ASN A 236 -11.06 -0.10 7.48
N LEU A 237 -12.20 -0.35 6.89
CA LEU A 237 -12.90 -1.64 6.93
C LEU A 237 -13.22 -2.07 5.50
N PHE A 238 -12.82 -3.28 5.11
CA PHE A 238 -13.23 -3.83 3.83
C PHE A 238 -13.45 -5.34 3.91
N ALA A 239 -14.22 -5.85 2.94
CA ALA A 239 -14.44 -7.27 2.75
C ALA A 239 -14.34 -7.63 1.26
N VAL A 240 -13.72 -8.78 0.99
CA VAL A 240 -13.68 -9.42 -0.33
C VAL A 240 -14.50 -10.69 -0.25
N MET A 241 -15.46 -10.83 -1.14
CA MET A 241 -16.44 -11.91 -1.15
C MET A 241 -16.48 -12.55 -2.54
N GLN A 242 -16.04 -13.79 -2.66
CA GLN A 242 -16.10 -14.58 -3.90
C GLN A 242 -17.32 -15.51 -3.83
N PHE A 243 -18.46 -15.11 -4.40
CA PHE A 243 -19.69 -15.88 -4.34
C PHE A 243 -19.67 -17.13 -5.21
N THR A 244 -19.09 -17.00 -6.42
CA THR A 244 -18.88 -18.11 -7.35
C THR A 244 -17.45 -18.05 -7.91
N SER A 245 -17.03 -19.03 -8.71
CA SER A 245 -15.74 -18.95 -9.42
C SER A 245 -15.63 -17.76 -10.39
N GLN A 246 -16.77 -17.20 -10.80
CA GLN A 246 -16.83 -16.11 -11.77
C GLN A 246 -17.18 -14.76 -11.13
N PHE A 247 -18.00 -14.74 -10.07
CA PHE A 247 -18.54 -13.50 -9.49
C PHE A 247 -18.04 -13.23 -8.08
N GLY A 248 -17.48 -12.05 -7.89
CA GLY A 248 -17.03 -11.52 -6.60
C GLY A 248 -17.49 -10.08 -6.37
N LEU A 249 -17.53 -9.70 -5.09
CA LEU A 249 -17.80 -8.37 -4.60
C LEU A 249 -16.72 -7.95 -3.60
N LEU A 250 -16.19 -6.75 -3.75
CA LEU A 250 -15.35 -6.05 -2.79
C LEU A 250 -16.13 -4.84 -2.29
N ALA A 251 -16.21 -4.64 -0.99
CA ALA A 251 -16.81 -3.46 -0.38
C ALA A 251 -15.88 -2.90 0.69
N GLY A 252 -15.65 -1.58 0.65
CA GLY A 252 -14.76 -0.86 1.56
C GLY A 252 -15.41 0.40 2.11
N PHE A 253 -15.08 0.71 3.35
CA PHE A 253 -15.48 1.92 4.06
C PHE A 253 -14.30 2.45 4.86
N ASP A 254 -13.95 3.71 4.61
CA ASP A 254 -12.93 4.45 5.33
C ASP A 254 -13.59 5.62 6.06
N ILE A 255 -13.13 5.86 7.29
CA ILE A 255 -13.47 7.05 8.04
C ILE A 255 -12.24 7.58 8.75
N GLY A 256 -12.02 8.87 8.63
CA GLY A 256 -10.95 9.56 9.31
C GLY A 256 -11.41 10.87 9.94
N MET A 257 -10.64 11.33 10.92
CA MET A 257 -10.83 12.62 11.56
C MET A 257 -9.47 13.22 11.92
N GLU A 258 -9.31 14.49 11.66
CA GLU A 258 -8.14 15.28 12.06
C GLU A 258 -8.55 16.45 12.92
N GLN A 259 -7.78 16.78 13.95
CA GLN A 259 -8.04 17.99 14.74
C GLN A 259 -8.08 19.22 13.84
N SER A 260 -9.06 20.10 14.04
CA SER A 260 -9.20 21.33 13.24
C SER A 260 -8.06 22.35 13.50
N ALA A 261 -7.42 22.26 14.67
CA ALA A 261 -6.25 23.03 15.08
C ALA A 261 -5.53 22.25 16.19
N LYS A 262 -4.30 22.64 16.51
CA LYS A 262 -3.56 22.09 17.63
C LYS A 262 -4.37 22.18 18.93
N GLU A 263 -4.44 21.05 19.66
CA GLU A 263 -5.17 20.94 20.95
C GLU A 263 -6.67 21.22 20.86
N SER A 264 -7.23 21.28 19.64
CA SER A 264 -8.67 21.47 19.45
C SER A 264 -9.46 20.24 19.84
N GLU A 265 -10.62 20.42 20.46
CA GLU A 265 -11.62 19.38 20.66
C GLU A 265 -12.52 19.18 19.42
N LYS A 266 -12.40 20.04 18.40
CA LYS A 266 -13.13 19.93 17.14
C LYS A 266 -12.30 19.16 16.12
N TYR A 267 -12.98 18.36 15.30
CA TYR A 267 -12.38 17.53 14.28
C TYR A 267 -13.00 17.79 12.91
N ASN A 268 -12.15 17.79 11.90
CA ASN A 268 -12.52 17.71 10.51
C ASN A 268 -12.62 16.23 10.14
N THR A 269 -13.79 15.78 9.71
CA THR A 269 -14.04 14.36 9.41
C THR A 269 -14.20 14.17 7.92
N TRP A 270 -13.65 13.07 7.40
CA TRP A 270 -13.88 12.59 6.04
C TRP A 270 -14.29 11.12 6.06
N TYR A 271 -14.96 10.68 5.00
CA TYR A 271 -15.26 9.27 4.82
C TYR A 271 -15.38 8.91 3.34
N VAL A 272 -15.10 7.64 3.04
CA VAL A 272 -15.15 7.09 1.69
C VAL A 272 -15.89 5.75 1.72
N VAL A 273 -16.77 5.55 0.74
CA VAL A 273 -17.42 4.26 0.48
C VAL A 273 -17.03 3.82 -0.92
N SER A 274 -16.62 2.57 -1.08
CA SER A 274 -16.34 1.96 -2.38
C SER A 274 -16.91 0.55 -2.44
N ALA A 275 -17.52 0.21 -3.58
CA ALA A 275 -17.94 -1.15 -3.89
C ALA A 275 -17.54 -1.51 -5.32
N ILE A 276 -16.94 -2.69 -5.49
CA ILE A 276 -16.48 -3.21 -6.79
C ILE A 276 -17.05 -4.60 -6.99
N ALA A 277 -17.88 -4.77 -8.02
CA ALA A 277 -18.36 -6.07 -8.47
C ALA A 277 -17.50 -6.51 -9.67
N ARG A 278 -17.01 -7.75 -9.66
CA ARG A 278 -16.21 -8.34 -10.74
C ARG A 278 -16.87 -9.61 -11.25
N TYR A 279 -16.89 -9.74 -12.58
CA TYR A 279 -17.34 -10.95 -13.27
C TYR A 279 -16.28 -11.44 -14.27
N ALA A 280 -15.78 -12.65 -14.08
CA ALA A 280 -14.87 -13.34 -14.99
C ALA A 280 -15.70 -14.14 -16.01
N PHE A 281 -15.74 -13.69 -17.26
CA PHE A 281 -16.44 -14.37 -18.35
C PHE A 281 -15.72 -15.67 -18.76
N THR A 282 -14.38 -15.58 -18.78
CA THR A 282 -13.46 -16.67 -19.08
C THR A 282 -12.19 -16.50 -18.25
N GLU A 283 -11.24 -17.40 -18.36
CA GLU A 283 -9.89 -17.24 -17.75
C GLU A 283 -9.12 -16.03 -18.27
N LYS A 284 -9.49 -15.50 -19.45
CA LYS A 284 -8.80 -14.37 -20.11
C LYS A 284 -9.56 -13.06 -20.05
N TRP A 285 -10.88 -13.08 -19.83
CA TRP A 285 -11.73 -11.92 -19.89
C TRP A 285 -12.50 -11.72 -18.60
N ALA A 286 -12.43 -10.54 -18.07
CA ALA A 286 -13.23 -10.12 -16.92
C ALA A 286 -13.71 -8.68 -17.10
N ALA A 287 -14.80 -8.33 -16.42
CA ALA A 287 -15.24 -6.96 -16.26
C ALA A 287 -15.51 -6.65 -14.80
N SER A 288 -15.35 -5.39 -14.43
CA SER A 288 -15.67 -4.88 -13.10
C SER A 288 -16.48 -3.60 -13.18
N LEU A 289 -17.39 -3.45 -12.24
CA LEU A 289 -18.19 -2.23 -12.04
C LEU A 289 -17.86 -1.70 -10.65
N ARG A 290 -17.46 -0.42 -10.55
CA ARG A 290 -17.18 0.27 -9.28
C ARG A 290 -18.18 1.39 -9.07
N GLY A 291 -18.71 1.50 -7.84
CA GLY A 291 -19.41 2.66 -7.33
C GLY A 291 -18.69 3.19 -6.09
N GLU A 292 -18.58 4.52 -5.98
CA GLU A 292 -17.84 5.15 -4.89
C GLU A 292 -18.39 6.52 -4.52
N TYR A 293 -18.21 6.90 -3.27
CA TYR A 293 -18.53 8.22 -2.75
C TYR A 293 -17.46 8.67 -1.77
N PHE A 294 -17.00 9.91 -1.91
CA PHE A 294 -16.02 10.54 -1.04
C PHE A 294 -16.54 11.87 -0.53
N ASP A 295 -16.46 12.06 0.77
CA ASP A 295 -16.81 13.30 1.46
C ASP A 295 -15.64 13.72 2.36
N ASP A 296 -14.98 14.81 1.99
CA ASP A 296 -13.94 15.52 2.75
C ASP A 296 -14.20 17.04 2.65
N GLN A 297 -15.35 17.46 3.11
CA GLN A 297 -15.80 18.85 3.01
C GLN A 297 -14.88 19.86 3.70
N TYR A 298 -13.99 19.40 4.55
CA TYR A 298 -13.03 20.25 5.27
C TYR A 298 -11.61 20.22 4.68
N GLY A 299 -11.37 19.41 3.64
CA GLY A 299 -10.05 19.24 3.04
C GLY A 299 -9.03 18.68 4.02
N ALA A 300 -9.45 17.72 4.87
CA ALA A 300 -8.58 17.15 5.90
C ALA A 300 -7.51 16.25 5.31
N VAL A 301 -7.84 15.50 4.24
CA VAL A 301 -6.92 14.60 3.55
C VAL A 301 -6.70 14.98 2.08
N THR A 302 -7.68 15.67 1.47
CA THR A 302 -7.58 16.20 0.10
C THR A 302 -7.40 17.70 0.11
N TYR A 303 -6.15 18.16 0.13
CA TYR A 303 -5.88 19.59 0.08
C TYR A 303 -6.04 20.13 -1.35
N LEU A 304 -7.10 20.91 -1.57
CA LEU A 304 -7.39 21.58 -2.83
C LEU A 304 -7.35 23.10 -2.60
N GLU A 305 -6.27 23.76 -3.02
CA GLU A 305 -5.99 25.20 -2.77
C GLU A 305 -7.12 26.17 -3.16
N LYS A 306 -8.12 25.72 -3.93
CA LYS A 306 -9.17 26.59 -4.49
C LYS A 306 -10.59 26.24 -4.05
N LEU A 307 -10.77 25.30 -3.13
CA LEU A 307 -12.10 24.85 -2.73
C LEU A 307 -12.41 25.25 -1.28
N ASP A 308 -13.23 26.26 -1.12
CA ASP A 308 -13.77 26.69 0.18
C ASP A 308 -14.58 25.57 0.88
N ASN A 309 -15.02 24.54 0.14
CA ASN A 309 -15.90 23.47 0.60
C ASN A 309 -15.26 22.08 0.57
N GLY A 310 -13.93 21.97 0.43
CA GLY A 310 -13.24 20.67 0.36
C GLY A 310 -13.70 19.79 -0.82
N LEU A 311 -13.46 18.47 -0.75
CA LEU A 311 -13.83 17.52 -1.79
C LEU A 311 -15.09 16.72 -1.41
N ARG A 312 -16.11 16.79 -2.26
CA ARG A 312 -17.24 15.86 -2.24
C ARG A 312 -17.49 15.33 -3.64
N THR A 313 -17.44 14.03 -3.83
CA THR A 313 -17.61 13.45 -5.16
C THR A 313 -18.17 12.03 -5.12
N SER A 314 -19.01 11.73 -6.11
CA SER A 314 -19.46 10.37 -6.41
C SER A 314 -18.76 9.87 -7.66
N GLY A 315 -18.49 8.59 -7.76
CA GLY A 315 -17.86 7.97 -8.91
C GLY A 315 -18.54 6.67 -9.33
N VAL A 316 -18.56 6.43 -10.64
CA VAL A 316 -18.89 5.13 -11.22
C VAL A 316 -17.86 4.81 -12.29
N SER A 317 -17.35 3.58 -12.33
CA SER A 317 -16.50 3.14 -13.42
C SER A 317 -16.84 1.73 -13.88
N ILE A 318 -16.58 1.48 -15.16
CA ILE A 318 -16.59 0.15 -15.76
C ILE A 318 -15.18 -0.14 -16.28
N ASN A 319 -14.69 -1.32 -15.94
CA ASN A 319 -13.37 -1.81 -16.33
C ASN A 319 -13.51 -3.13 -17.09
N VAL A 320 -12.70 -3.32 -18.13
CA VAL A 320 -12.59 -4.58 -18.88
C VAL A 320 -11.12 -4.99 -18.92
N ASP A 321 -10.86 -6.24 -18.55
CA ASP A 321 -9.55 -6.85 -18.55
C ASP A 321 -9.46 -7.94 -19.62
N TYR A 322 -8.37 -7.93 -20.38
CA TYR A 322 -7.95 -9.01 -21.23
C TYR A 322 -6.57 -9.50 -20.81
N MET A 323 -6.47 -10.71 -20.31
CA MET A 323 -5.23 -11.38 -19.90
C MET A 323 -4.93 -12.56 -20.83
N PRO A 324 -4.18 -12.35 -21.93
CA PRO A 324 -3.84 -13.43 -22.86
C PRO A 324 -3.04 -14.54 -22.18
N VAL A 325 -2.19 -14.16 -21.23
CA VAL A 325 -1.42 -15.04 -20.34
C VAL A 325 -1.39 -14.40 -18.93
N PRO A 326 -1.16 -15.19 -17.86
CA PRO A 326 -1.24 -14.67 -16.47
C PRO A 326 -0.30 -13.51 -16.15
N VAL A 327 0.78 -13.33 -16.90
CA VAL A 327 1.80 -12.28 -16.67
C VAL A 327 1.58 -11.03 -17.50
N VAL A 328 0.56 -11.00 -18.39
CA VAL A 328 0.26 -9.84 -19.26
C VAL A 328 -1.21 -9.48 -19.18
N ALA A 329 -1.50 -8.19 -18.97
CA ALA A 329 -2.85 -7.66 -18.98
C ALA A 329 -2.96 -6.45 -19.92
N CYS A 330 -4.02 -6.43 -20.73
CA CYS A 330 -4.50 -5.23 -21.42
C CYS A 330 -5.81 -4.82 -20.73
N ARG A 331 -5.89 -3.59 -20.25
CA ARG A 331 -7.01 -3.13 -19.43
C ARG A 331 -7.58 -1.83 -20.00
N LEU A 332 -8.89 -1.67 -19.91
CA LEU A 332 -9.60 -0.45 -20.29
C LEU A 332 -10.59 -0.09 -19.19
N GLU A 333 -10.54 1.13 -18.71
CA GLU A 333 -11.51 1.66 -17.76
C GLU A 333 -12.11 2.98 -18.27
N ALA A 334 -13.43 3.10 -18.19
CA ALA A 334 -14.17 4.35 -18.33
C ALA A 334 -14.68 4.75 -16.95
N ARG A 335 -14.43 5.99 -16.50
CA ARG A 335 -14.84 6.49 -15.20
C ARG A 335 -15.54 7.83 -15.33
N TRP A 336 -16.68 7.95 -14.63
CA TRP A 336 -17.42 9.17 -14.48
C TRP A 336 -17.43 9.58 -13.01
N LEU A 337 -17.16 10.86 -12.77
CA LEU A 337 -17.16 11.49 -11.46
C LEU A 337 -18.12 12.68 -11.47
N ARG A 338 -18.78 12.92 -10.36
CA ARG A 338 -19.69 14.05 -10.17
C ARG A 338 -19.57 14.62 -8.76
N SER A 339 -19.42 15.95 -8.70
CA SER A 339 -19.39 16.73 -7.46
C SER A 339 -20.58 17.69 -7.42
N PRO A 340 -21.11 18.05 -6.23
CA PRO A 340 -22.02 19.19 -6.08
C PRO A 340 -21.36 20.52 -6.42
N ASP A 341 -20.02 20.60 -6.32
CA ASP A 341 -19.21 21.79 -6.55
C ASP A 341 -18.44 21.71 -7.87
N GLU A 342 -18.07 22.84 -8.46
CA GLU A 342 -17.31 22.93 -9.71
C GLU A 342 -15.82 22.70 -9.44
N ILE A 343 -15.39 21.44 -9.33
CA ILE A 343 -14.05 21.02 -8.92
C ILE A 343 -13.21 20.40 -10.05
N TYR A 344 -13.85 19.99 -11.15
CA TYR A 344 -13.14 19.33 -12.26
C TYR A 344 -12.68 20.34 -13.28
N PRO A 345 -11.36 20.41 -13.58
CA PRO A 345 -10.84 21.30 -14.61
C PRO A 345 -11.47 20.99 -15.97
N LYS A 346 -11.88 22.03 -16.71
CA LYS A 346 -12.35 21.94 -18.08
C LYS A 346 -11.84 23.16 -18.86
N ASN A 347 -10.88 22.96 -19.74
CA ASN A 347 -10.10 24.05 -20.34
C ASN A 347 -9.60 24.99 -19.23
N ASP A 348 -9.97 26.28 -19.28
CA ASP A 348 -9.61 27.30 -18.31
C ASP A 348 -10.69 27.53 -17.22
N SER A 349 -11.68 26.63 -17.11
CA SER A 349 -12.78 26.72 -16.15
C SER A 349 -12.89 25.45 -15.31
N PHE A 350 -13.88 25.41 -14.40
CA PHE A 350 -14.21 24.24 -13.60
C PHE A 350 -15.66 23.84 -13.83
N VAL A 351 -15.94 22.54 -13.74
CA VAL A 351 -17.27 21.93 -13.90
C VAL A 351 -17.54 20.88 -12.84
N LYS A 352 -18.81 20.44 -12.73
CA LYS A 352 -19.26 19.45 -11.73
C LYS A 352 -19.04 18.01 -12.13
N ASP A 353 -18.84 17.75 -13.40
CA ASP A 353 -18.73 16.41 -13.97
C ASP A 353 -17.39 16.20 -14.64
N ASN A 354 -16.85 14.99 -14.52
CA ASN A 354 -15.65 14.56 -15.21
C ASN A 354 -15.82 13.15 -15.77
N VAL A 355 -15.43 12.95 -17.00
CA VAL A 355 -15.38 11.63 -17.64
C VAL A 355 -14.01 11.41 -18.25
N PHE A 356 -13.39 10.28 -17.96
CA PHE A 356 -12.13 9.92 -18.59
C PHE A 356 -12.05 8.42 -18.89
N PHE A 357 -11.21 8.10 -19.86
CA PHE A 357 -10.88 6.74 -20.27
C PHE A 357 -9.40 6.49 -20.00
N THR A 358 -9.08 5.32 -19.50
CA THR A 358 -7.69 4.89 -19.29
C THR A 358 -7.50 3.51 -19.90
N ILE A 359 -6.48 3.35 -20.74
CA ILE A 359 -6.04 2.06 -21.26
C ILE A 359 -4.65 1.78 -20.75
N SER A 360 -4.35 0.52 -20.40
CA SER A 360 -3.01 0.09 -20.00
C SER A 360 -2.59 -1.21 -20.67
N LEU A 361 -1.27 -1.37 -20.78
CA LEU A 361 -0.60 -2.62 -21.02
C LEU A 361 0.32 -2.89 -19.82
N GLU A 362 0.18 -4.04 -19.20
CA GLU A 362 0.84 -4.38 -17.96
C GLU A 362 1.53 -5.73 -18.08
N VAL A 363 2.73 -5.81 -17.51
CA VAL A 363 3.50 -7.06 -17.42
C VAL A 363 3.99 -7.22 -15.99
N LYS A 364 3.71 -8.37 -15.37
CA LYS A 364 4.14 -8.74 -14.02
C LYS A 364 4.91 -10.04 -14.07
N LEU A 365 6.07 -10.07 -13.43
CA LEU A 365 6.93 -11.25 -13.32
C LEU A 365 7.28 -11.50 -11.86
N ASP A 366 7.04 -12.73 -11.39
CA ASP A 366 7.58 -13.24 -10.14
C ASP A 366 8.25 -14.57 -10.45
N LYS A 367 9.59 -14.64 -10.25
CA LYS A 367 10.39 -15.82 -10.58
C LYS A 367 11.23 -16.26 -9.39
N LYS A 368 10.98 -17.46 -8.90
CA LYS A 368 11.87 -18.12 -7.95
C LYS A 368 13.21 -18.41 -8.61
N LEU A 369 14.30 -18.03 -7.97
CA LEU A 369 15.67 -18.22 -8.42
C LEU A 369 16.37 -19.36 -7.68
N LEU A 370 15.99 -19.57 -6.40
CA LEU A 370 16.45 -20.64 -5.51
C LEU A 370 15.25 -21.22 -4.78
#